data_40201e2a9ebbd97bfa8248bae6259c0a
#
_entry.id   40201e2a9ebbd97bfa8248bae6259c0a
#
_cell.length_a   1.000
_cell.length_b   1.000
_cell.length_c   1.000
_cell.angle_alpha   90.00
_cell.angle_beta   90.00
_cell.angle_gamma   90.00
#
_symmetry.space_group_name_H-M   'P 1'
#
loop_
_entity.id
_entity.type
_entity.pdbx_description
1 polymer ?
#
loop_
_entity_poly.entity_id
_entity_poly.type
_entity_poly.pdbx_seq_one_letter_code
_entity_poly.pdbx_strand_id
1 'polypeptide(L)'
;FRQNYGCSDLIVGRDHAGVGSYYGPFDAHHIFDEIPKGSLETQPLKIDWTFWCYKCGGMASARTCPHGEADRLMLSGTKLRKMLSEGGEVPAEFSRAEVLEVLRAYYASLAEDEKVEVKLSGHSAR
;
A
#
# COMPACT_ATOMS: atom_id res chain seq x y z
N PHE A 1 -19.99 9.28 -1.19
CA PHE A 1 -20.32 8.21 -2.16
C PHE A 1 -20.60 6.88 -1.44
N ARG A 2 -19.65 6.31 -0.72
CA ARG A 2 -19.77 4.98 -0.09
C ARG A 2 -21.02 4.85 0.79
N GLN A 3 -21.25 5.84 1.64
CA GLN A 3 -22.45 5.90 2.50
C GLN A 3 -23.74 5.87 1.68
N ASN A 4 -23.82 6.65 0.59
CA ASN A 4 -25.00 6.71 -0.27
C ASN A 4 -25.29 5.38 -0.98
N TYR A 5 -24.31 4.50 -1.10
CA TYR A 5 -24.44 3.14 -1.60
C TYR A 5 -24.66 2.10 -0.48
N GLY A 6 -24.93 2.53 0.74
CA GLY A 6 -25.26 1.66 1.86
C GLY A 6 -24.06 1.01 2.56
N CYS A 7 -22.84 1.53 2.37
CA CYS A 7 -21.67 1.00 3.06
C CYS A 7 -21.66 1.49 4.52
N SER A 8 -21.57 0.58 5.47
CA SER A 8 -21.41 0.87 6.89
C SER A 8 -19.99 1.31 7.25
N ASP A 9 -19.00 0.81 6.52
CA ASP A 9 -17.58 1.00 6.83
C ASP A 9 -16.79 1.43 5.58
N LEU A 10 -15.73 2.24 5.79
CA LEU A 10 -14.79 2.67 4.79
C LEU A 10 -13.37 2.35 5.24
N ILE A 11 -12.70 1.45 4.53
CA ILE A 11 -11.27 1.20 4.76
C ILE A 11 -10.47 2.40 4.25
N VAL A 12 -9.71 3.02 5.15
CA VAL A 12 -8.82 4.16 4.86
C VAL A 12 -7.38 3.72 5.09
N GLY A 13 -6.65 3.51 4.02
CA GLY A 13 -5.25 3.15 4.08
C GLY A 13 -4.35 4.37 4.31
N ARG A 14 -3.05 4.11 4.51
CA ARG A 14 -2.04 5.14 4.50
C ARG A 14 -1.97 5.80 3.13
N ASP A 15 -1.82 7.12 3.09
CA ASP A 15 -1.77 7.91 1.84
C ASP A 15 -2.95 7.58 0.91
N HIS A 16 -4.15 7.41 1.52
CA HIS A 16 -5.35 6.95 0.84
C HIS A 16 -5.78 7.96 -0.22
N ALA A 17 -5.80 7.52 -1.49
CA ALA A 17 -6.11 8.38 -2.64
C ALA A 17 -5.22 9.64 -2.77
N GLY A 18 -4.04 9.63 -2.14
CA GLY A 18 -3.09 10.73 -2.23
C GLY A 18 -2.52 10.89 -3.64
N VAL A 19 -2.25 12.13 -4.03
CA VAL A 19 -1.62 12.50 -5.29
C VAL A 19 -0.43 13.39 -4.99
N GLY A 20 0.74 13.05 -5.53
CA GLY A 20 1.96 13.81 -5.31
C GLY A 20 2.37 13.85 -3.83
N SER A 21 2.71 15.03 -3.33
CA SER A 21 3.18 15.25 -1.95
C SER A 21 2.40 16.36 -1.22
N TYR A 22 1.14 16.56 -1.59
CA TYR A 22 0.30 17.61 -0.99
C TYR A 22 -0.08 17.34 0.46
N TYR A 23 -0.17 16.06 0.84
CA TYR A 23 -0.62 15.63 2.16
C TYR A 23 0.37 14.64 2.77
N GLY A 24 0.42 14.62 4.08
CA GLY A 24 1.18 13.62 4.82
C GLY A 24 0.55 12.22 4.73
N PRO A 25 1.33 11.17 5.05
CA PRO A 25 0.91 9.79 4.83
C PRO A 25 -0.31 9.35 5.65
N PHE A 26 -0.68 10.08 6.70
CA PHE A 26 -1.82 9.79 7.56
C PHE A 26 -2.88 10.89 7.60
N ASP A 27 -2.77 11.94 6.76
CA ASP A 27 -3.74 13.03 6.74
C ASP A 27 -5.14 12.55 6.38
N ALA A 28 -5.24 11.52 5.52
CA ALA A 28 -6.50 10.85 5.23
C ALA A 28 -7.14 10.16 6.45
N HIS A 29 -6.35 9.83 7.49
CA HIS A 29 -6.87 9.35 8.78
C HIS A 29 -7.31 10.49 9.66
N HIS A 30 -6.50 11.56 9.72
CA HIS A 30 -6.70 12.69 10.63
C HIS A 30 -7.96 13.50 10.29
N ILE A 31 -8.28 13.65 9.00
CA ILE A 31 -9.47 14.37 8.57
C ILE A 31 -10.76 13.83 9.21
N PHE A 32 -10.83 12.52 9.49
CA PHE A 32 -12.00 11.94 10.18
C PHE A 32 -12.10 12.33 11.64
N ASP A 33 -11.01 12.80 12.26
CA ASP A 33 -11.01 13.27 13.65
C ASP A 33 -11.50 14.72 13.74
N GLU A 34 -11.46 15.46 12.62
CA GLU A 34 -11.95 16.83 12.50
C GLU A 34 -13.43 16.91 12.14
N ILE A 35 -14.00 15.84 11.58
CA ILE A 35 -15.41 15.79 11.20
C ILE A 35 -16.27 15.70 12.47
N PRO A 36 -17.32 16.54 12.61
CA PRO A 36 -18.20 16.47 13.76
C PRO A 36 -18.83 15.08 13.91
N LYS A 37 -18.92 14.60 15.14
CA LYS A 37 -19.54 13.29 15.43
C LYS A 37 -20.97 13.24 14.92
N GLY A 38 -21.32 12.15 14.25
CA GLY A 38 -22.64 11.93 13.68
C GLY A 38 -22.87 12.53 12.29
N SER A 39 -21.88 13.25 11.71
CA SER A 39 -21.98 13.76 10.35
C SER A 39 -21.87 12.66 9.29
N LEU A 40 -21.25 11.54 9.63
CA LEU A 40 -21.12 10.36 8.78
C LEU A 40 -21.68 9.14 9.50
N GLU A 41 -22.50 8.37 8.81
CA GLU A 41 -22.97 7.05 9.25
C GLU A 41 -21.91 5.97 8.97
N THR A 42 -21.21 6.11 7.83
CA THR A 42 -20.08 5.23 7.47
C THR A 42 -18.90 5.44 8.42
N GLN A 43 -18.42 4.35 9.02
CA GLN A 43 -17.31 4.38 9.97
C GLN A 43 -15.96 4.22 9.25
N PRO A 44 -14.96 5.08 9.52
CA PRO A 44 -13.64 4.93 8.96
C PRO A 44 -12.85 3.82 9.67
N LEU A 45 -12.44 2.79 8.95
CA LEU A 45 -11.48 1.78 9.38
C LEU A 45 -10.07 2.23 8.99
N LYS A 46 -9.37 2.89 9.90
CA LYS A 46 -8.02 3.43 9.69
C LYS A 46 -7.00 2.30 9.74
N ILE A 47 -6.46 1.93 8.58
CA ILE A 47 -5.46 0.86 8.43
C ILE A 47 -4.07 1.46 8.39
N ASP A 48 -3.23 1.04 9.32
CA ASP A 48 -1.83 1.41 9.40
C ASP A 48 -0.95 0.49 8.51
N TRP A 49 0.36 0.71 8.51
CA TRP A 49 1.31 -0.12 7.80
C TRP A 49 1.27 -1.56 8.29
N THR A 50 1.22 -2.47 7.35
CA THR A 50 1.48 -3.89 7.57
C THR A 50 2.75 -4.30 6.84
N PHE A 51 3.44 -5.27 7.39
CA PHE A 51 4.68 -5.81 6.85
C PHE A 51 4.78 -7.30 7.18
N TRP A 52 5.55 -8.02 6.43
CA TRP A 52 5.95 -9.35 6.82
C TRP A 52 7.05 -9.26 7.87
N CYS A 53 6.90 -9.98 8.97
CA CYS A 53 7.93 -10.10 9.99
C CYS A 53 8.53 -11.50 9.95
N TYR A 54 9.82 -11.60 9.66
CA TYR A 54 10.51 -12.88 9.57
C TYR A 54 10.56 -13.63 10.91
N LYS A 55 10.65 -12.90 12.03
CA LYS A 55 10.61 -13.54 13.37
C LYS A 55 9.22 -13.97 13.79
N CYS A 56 8.17 -13.24 13.39
CA CYS A 56 6.80 -13.67 13.64
C CYS A 56 6.35 -14.76 12.67
N GLY A 57 7.01 -14.89 11.51
CA GLY A 57 6.62 -15.82 10.45
C GLY A 57 5.29 -15.45 9.78
N GLY A 58 4.94 -14.15 9.73
CA GLY A 58 3.66 -13.73 9.19
C GLY A 58 3.49 -12.21 9.08
N MET A 59 2.30 -11.82 8.57
CA MET A 59 1.91 -10.41 8.47
C MET A 59 1.70 -9.81 9.85
N ALA A 60 2.25 -8.63 10.05
CA ALA A 60 2.20 -7.90 11.31
C ALA A 60 2.10 -6.39 11.07
N SER A 61 1.80 -5.65 12.12
CA SER A 61 1.82 -4.19 12.13
C SER A 61 2.70 -3.69 13.28
N ALA A 62 2.98 -2.39 13.33
CA ALA A 62 3.71 -1.79 14.44
C ALA A 62 3.02 -2.00 15.81
N ARG A 63 1.70 -2.23 15.81
CA ARG A 63 0.90 -2.49 17.03
C ARG A 63 0.97 -3.94 17.50
N THR A 64 1.24 -4.89 16.59
CA THR A 64 1.18 -6.32 16.88
C THR A 64 2.53 -7.01 16.91
N CYS A 65 3.60 -6.32 16.45
CA CYS A 65 4.94 -6.88 16.32
C CYS A 65 5.96 -6.08 17.13
N PRO A 66 6.64 -6.69 18.13
CA PRO A 66 7.67 -6.03 18.91
C PRO A 66 9.05 -6.00 18.24
N HIS A 67 9.21 -6.69 17.10
CA HIS A 67 10.50 -6.82 16.42
C HIS A 67 10.92 -5.55 15.70
N GLY A 68 12.22 -5.35 15.52
CA GLY A 68 12.79 -4.18 14.86
C GLY A 68 12.67 -4.19 13.33
N GLU A 69 13.07 -3.10 12.71
CA GLU A 69 12.98 -2.93 11.24
C GLU A 69 13.82 -3.96 10.47
N ALA A 70 14.96 -4.39 11.04
CA ALA A 70 15.82 -5.41 10.42
C ALA A 70 15.12 -6.77 10.22
N ASP A 71 14.07 -7.04 11.00
CA ASP A 71 13.30 -8.28 10.92
C ASP A 71 12.05 -8.14 10.02
N ARG A 72 11.84 -6.98 9.40
CA ARG A 72 10.62 -6.63 8.66
C ARG A 72 10.88 -6.50 7.17
N LEU A 73 10.05 -7.13 6.37
CA LEU A 73 9.99 -6.88 4.93
C LEU A 73 9.08 -5.68 4.67
N MET A 74 9.70 -4.51 4.42
CA MET A 74 9.01 -3.28 4.03
C MET A 74 9.13 -3.09 2.52
N LEU A 75 8.07 -3.41 1.79
CA LEU A 75 8.04 -3.27 0.33
C LEU A 75 6.85 -2.39 -0.08
N SER A 76 7.15 -1.18 -0.55
CA SER A 76 6.12 -0.29 -1.10
C SER A 76 5.72 -0.71 -2.51
N GLY A 77 4.51 -0.32 -2.94
CA GLY A 77 4.05 -0.55 -4.31
C GLY A 77 4.98 0.07 -5.37
N THR A 78 5.59 1.22 -5.07
CA THR A 78 6.58 1.87 -5.94
C THR A 78 7.85 1.01 -6.09
N LYS A 79 8.37 0.50 -4.97
CA LYS A 79 9.54 -0.38 -4.98
C LYS A 79 9.25 -1.68 -5.73
N LEU A 80 8.06 -2.27 -5.52
CA LEU A 80 7.62 -3.45 -6.24
C LEU A 80 7.57 -3.21 -7.76
N ARG A 81 6.90 -2.13 -8.20
CA ARG A 81 6.82 -1.79 -9.63
C ARG A 81 8.20 -1.61 -10.25
N LYS A 82 9.09 -0.92 -9.54
CA LYS A 82 10.48 -0.77 -9.98
C LYS A 82 11.18 -2.13 -10.13
N MET A 83 11.08 -3.01 -9.14
CA MET A 83 11.68 -4.35 -9.20
C MET A 83 11.14 -5.15 -10.39
N LEU A 84 9.80 -5.14 -10.60
CA LEU A 84 9.18 -5.84 -11.73
C LEU A 84 9.62 -5.27 -13.09
N SER A 85 9.70 -3.93 -13.22
CA SER A 85 10.11 -3.28 -14.46
C SER A 85 11.59 -3.49 -14.79
N GLU A 86 12.42 -3.77 -13.79
CA GLU A 86 13.86 -4.04 -13.94
C GLU A 86 14.17 -5.55 -14.01
N GLY A 87 13.14 -6.40 -13.95
CA GLY A 87 13.30 -7.85 -13.94
C GLY A 87 13.91 -8.40 -12.64
N GLY A 88 13.84 -7.62 -11.55
CA GLY A 88 14.37 -8.00 -10.24
C GLY A 88 13.54 -9.09 -9.56
N GLU A 89 14.16 -9.76 -8.58
CA GLU A 89 13.46 -10.74 -7.75
C GLU A 89 12.56 -10.03 -6.72
N VAL A 90 11.31 -10.50 -6.62
CA VAL A 90 10.36 -10.07 -5.59
C VAL A 90 10.30 -11.15 -4.52
N PRO A 91 10.43 -10.79 -3.23
CA PRO A 91 10.34 -11.75 -2.14
C PRO A 91 9.02 -12.53 -2.16
N ALA A 92 9.11 -13.84 -1.91
CA ALA A 92 7.96 -14.75 -1.94
C ALA A 92 6.88 -14.38 -0.89
N GLU A 93 7.29 -13.76 0.21
CA GLU A 93 6.40 -13.29 1.27
C GLU A 93 5.53 -12.09 0.85
N PHE A 94 5.87 -11.43 -0.26
CA PHE A 94 5.11 -10.28 -0.75
C PHE A 94 3.86 -10.71 -1.52
N SER A 95 3.97 -11.73 -2.37
CA SER A 95 2.86 -12.17 -3.21
C SER A 95 3.02 -13.64 -3.61
N ARG A 96 1.92 -14.26 -4.04
CA ARG A 96 1.93 -15.63 -4.54
C ARG A 96 2.75 -15.73 -5.83
N ALA A 97 3.42 -16.85 -6.01
CA ALA A 97 4.28 -17.09 -7.17
C ALA A 97 3.54 -16.93 -8.50
N GLU A 98 2.33 -17.46 -8.59
CA GLU A 98 1.49 -17.40 -9.81
C GLU A 98 1.11 -15.95 -10.17
N VAL A 99 0.86 -15.09 -9.16
CA VAL A 99 0.57 -13.67 -9.36
C VAL A 99 1.82 -12.94 -9.86
N LEU A 100 2.98 -13.24 -9.28
CA LEU A 100 4.25 -12.64 -9.70
C LEU A 100 4.64 -13.05 -11.11
N GLU A 101 4.34 -14.28 -11.53
CA GLU A 101 4.56 -14.75 -12.90
C GLU A 101 3.76 -13.92 -13.92
N VAL A 102 2.47 -13.72 -13.68
CA VAL A 102 1.61 -12.89 -14.53
C VAL A 102 2.11 -11.44 -14.59
N LEU A 103 2.46 -10.87 -13.42
CA LEU A 103 3.00 -9.51 -13.37
C LEU A 103 4.32 -9.40 -14.12
N ARG A 104 5.24 -10.35 -13.97
CA ARG A 104 6.52 -10.36 -14.70
C ARG A 104 6.30 -10.43 -16.22
N ALA A 105 5.39 -11.30 -16.67
CA ALA A 105 5.05 -11.39 -18.10
C ALA A 105 4.51 -10.05 -18.63
N TYR A 106 3.63 -9.39 -17.88
CA TYR A 106 3.11 -8.08 -18.25
C TYR A 106 4.22 -7.02 -18.33
N TYR A 107 5.06 -6.88 -17.30
CA TYR A 107 6.14 -5.90 -17.30
C TYR A 107 7.20 -6.17 -18.37
N ALA A 108 7.44 -7.44 -18.72
CA ALA A 108 8.33 -7.80 -19.81
C ALA A 108 7.76 -7.44 -21.19
N SER A 109 6.44 -7.36 -21.32
CA SER A 109 5.78 -6.97 -22.58
C SER A 109 5.70 -5.46 -22.80
N LEU A 110 5.99 -4.64 -21.78
CA LEU A 110 5.96 -3.18 -21.90
C LEU A 110 7.16 -2.66 -22.69
N ALA A 111 6.95 -1.64 -23.52
CA ALA A 111 8.01 -0.85 -24.12
C ALA A 111 8.80 -0.08 -23.06
N GLU A 112 10.03 0.34 -23.37
CA GLU A 112 10.92 1.01 -22.39
C GLU A 112 10.33 2.33 -21.87
N ASP A 113 9.67 3.10 -22.71
CA ASP A 113 8.98 4.35 -22.35
C ASP A 113 7.83 4.10 -21.39
N GLU A 114 7.02 3.06 -21.63
CA GLU A 114 5.93 2.65 -20.73
C GLU A 114 6.44 2.17 -19.38
N LYS A 115 7.58 1.48 -19.35
CA LYS A 115 8.25 1.09 -18.09
C LYS A 115 8.68 2.31 -17.27
N VAL A 116 9.14 3.38 -17.92
CA VAL A 116 9.50 4.64 -17.25
C VAL A 116 8.27 5.29 -16.66
N GLU A 117 7.15 5.39 -17.39
CA GLU A 117 5.89 5.95 -16.87
C GLU A 117 5.37 5.16 -15.67
N VAL A 118 5.40 3.83 -15.72
CA VAL A 118 5.00 2.99 -14.59
C VAL A 118 5.88 3.21 -13.36
N LYS A 119 7.19 3.47 -13.54
CA LYS A 119 8.10 3.82 -12.43
C LYS A 119 7.72 5.17 -11.81
N LEU A 120 7.38 6.16 -12.64
CA LEU A 120 7.09 7.53 -12.21
C LEU A 120 5.69 7.70 -11.62
N SER A 121 4.71 6.93 -12.10
CA SER A 121 3.33 6.97 -11.60
C SER A 121 3.17 6.39 -10.19
N GLY A 122 4.18 5.70 -9.70
CA GLY A 122 4.19 5.23 -8.32
C GLY A 122 4.37 6.39 -7.34
N HIS A 123 3.42 6.59 -6.42
CA HIS A 123 3.58 7.53 -5.33
C HIS A 123 4.87 7.22 -4.58
N SER A 124 5.79 8.19 -4.52
CA SER A 124 6.98 8.02 -3.71
C SER A 124 6.56 8.09 -2.25
N ALA A 125 6.47 6.94 -1.61
CA ALA A 125 6.43 6.89 -0.17
C ALA A 125 7.79 7.40 0.34
N ARG A 126 7.83 8.60 0.87
CA ARG A 126 8.91 9.08 1.73
C ARG A 126 8.70 8.61 3.14
#